data_002e1a3e1a30752692e12df5aaefd100
#
_entry.id   002e1a3e1a30752692e12df5aaefd100
#
_cell.length_a   1.000
_cell.length_b   1.000
_cell.length_c   1.000
_cell.angle_alpha   90.00
_cell.angle_beta   90.00
_cell.angle_gamma   90.00
#
_symmetry.space_group_name_H-M   'P 1'
#
loop_
_entity.id
_entity.type
_entity.pdbx_description
1 polymer ?
#
loop_
_entity_poly.entity_id
_entity_poly.type
_entity_poly.pdbx_seq_one_letter_code
_entity_poly.pdbx_strand_id
1 'polypeptide(L)'
;MHAQGYLTDAELATYGGQLDWGLTPADHAGTTVRMTQDRRLIIRNTYKHVPKYGQSSSDAMRASVREDHRKAFMARFPQLANVPFSHTWGGVYAISRNFTNFFGELEQGIHASACDNGVGAAWGTISGTLLADLAVGADSQQLRDIQSVTGMPSLNPPEPFLGLGVRSRIRLAAWNSRSEL
;
A
#
# COMPACT_ATOMS: atom_id res chain seq x y z
N MET A 1 -6.56 -1.62 0.30
CA MET A 1 -7.35 -1.58 1.56
C MET A 1 -6.98 -2.76 2.43
N HIS A 2 -7.30 -2.74 3.70
CA HIS A 2 -6.90 -3.72 4.71
C HIS A 2 -8.10 -4.21 5.50
N ALA A 3 -8.04 -5.46 6.00
CA ALA A 3 -8.97 -5.99 6.98
C ALA A 3 -8.19 -6.77 8.04
N GLN A 4 -8.70 -6.85 9.26
CA GLN A 4 -8.06 -7.60 10.34
C GLN A 4 -9.06 -8.41 11.15
N GLY A 5 -8.63 -9.61 11.60
CA GLY A 5 -9.29 -10.45 12.58
C GLY A 5 -8.36 -10.73 13.77
N TYR A 6 -8.93 -10.91 14.95
CA TYR A 6 -8.20 -11.32 16.16
C TYR A 6 -8.34 -12.84 16.36
N LEU A 7 -7.24 -13.52 16.59
CA LEU A 7 -7.21 -14.98 16.74
C LEU A 7 -7.15 -15.41 18.21
N THR A 8 -7.95 -16.41 18.56
CA THR A 8 -7.82 -17.15 19.81
C THR A 8 -6.59 -18.07 19.78
N ASP A 9 -6.18 -18.60 20.93
CA ASP A 9 -5.07 -19.56 21.02
C ASP A 9 -5.31 -20.80 20.16
N ALA A 10 -6.54 -21.30 20.14
CA ALA A 10 -6.91 -22.47 19.34
C ALA A 10 -6.82 -22.18 17.83
N GLU A 11 -7.30 -21.03 17.38
CA GLU A 11 -7.21 -20.60 15.98
C GLU A 11 -5.76 -20.38 15.56
N LEU A 12 -4.96 -19.74 16.40
CA LEU A 12 -3.53 -19.54 16.13
C LEU A 12 -2.78 -20.87 16.00
N ALA A 13 -3.08 -21.84 16.84
CA ALA A 13 -2.47 -23.16 16.82
C ALA A 13 -2.70 -23.91 15.50
N THR A 14 -3.80 -23.66 14.79
CA THR A 14 -4.09 -24.26 13.46
C THR A 14 -3.06 -23.87 12.39
N TYR A 15 -2.29 -22.80 12.61
CA TYR A 15 -1.22 -22.32 11.73
C TYR A 15 0.16 -22.32 12.39
N GLY A 16 0.38 -23.27 13.34
CA GLY A 16 1.68 -23.50 13.95
C GLY A 16 2.03 -22.58 15.12
N GLY A 17 1.11 -21.73 15.57
CA GLY A 17 1.28 -20.90 16.77
C GLY A 17 2.28 -19.74 16.66
N GLN A 18 2.89 -19.52 15.50
CA GLN A 18 3.88 -18.46 15.31
C GLN A 18 3.22 -17.08 15.23
N LEU A 19 3.86 -16.11 15.86
CA LEU A 19 3.51 -14.69 15.83
C LEU A 19 4.58 -13.90 15.08
N ASP A 20 4.24 -12.65 14.74
CA ASP A 20 5.16 -11.67 14.15
C ASP A 20 5.81 -12.12 12.82
N TRP A 21 4.97 -12.55 11.88
CA TRP A 21 5.41 -12.88 10.53
C TRP A 21 4.59 -12.13 9.47
N GLY A 22 5.12 -12.08 8.28
CA GLY A 22 4.45 -11.48 7.13
C GLY A 22 4.71 -12.25 5.83
N LEU A 23 3.72 -12.19 4.95
CA LEU A 23 3.80 -12.71 3.58
C LEU A 23 3.57 -11.55 2.61
N THR A 24 4.43 -11.45 1.61
CA THR A 24 4.26 -10.54 0.49
C THR A 24 4.06 -11.38 -0.77
N PRO A 25 3.05 -11.08 -1.59
CA PRO A 25 2.84 -11.82 -2.82
C PRO A 25 3.94 -11.53 -3.84
N ALA A 26 4.14 -12.43 -4.80
CA ALA A 26 5.05 -12.22 -5.91
C ALA A 26 4.51 -11.16 -6.89
N ASP A 27 3.20 -11.11 -7.10
CA ASP A 27 2.53 -10.10 -7.91
C ASP A 27 2.02 -8.93 -7.05
N HIS A 28 2.09 -7.71 -7.59
CA HIS A 28 1.67 -6.48 -6.90
C HIS A 28 0.21 -6.48 -6.44
N ALA A 29 -0.68 -7.17 -7.15
CA ALA A 29 -2.09 -7.24 -6.81
C ALA A 29 -2.45 -8.40 -5.88
N GLY A 30 -1.51 -9.29 -5.57
CA GLY A 30 -1.72 -10.43 -4.69
C GLY A 30 -1.95 -10.02 -3.22
N THR A 31 -2.28 -11.01 -2.41
CA THR A 31 -2.63 -10.80 -1.00
C THR A 31 -1.39 -10.69 -0.11
N THR A 32 -1.18 -9.55 0.50
CA THR A 32 -0.25 -9.41 1.63
C THR A 32 -0.94 -9.82 2.92
N VAL A 33 -0.25 -10.61 3.73
CA VAL A 33 -0.73 -11.04 5.05
C VAL A 33 0.30 -10.68 6.11
N ARG A 34 -0.17 -10.23 7.27
CA ARG A 34 0.66 -10.02 8.45
C ARG A 34 -0.01 -10.60 9.69
N MET A 35 0.72 -11.44 10.41
CA MET A 35 0.43 -11.84 11.77
C MET A 35 1.18 -10.92 12.73
N THR A 36 0.48 -10.29 13.65
CA THR A 36 1.08 -9.40 14.66
C THR A 36 1.38 -10.15 15.96
N GLN A 37 2.19 -9.55 16.83
CA GLN A 37 2.51 -10.10 18.16
C GLN A 37 1.28 -10.21 19.06
N ASP A 38 0.27 -9.34 18.85
CA ASP A 38 -0.98 -9.34 19.59
C ASP A 38 -2.09 -10.16 18.89
N ARG A 39 -1.70 -11.16 18.07
CA ARG A 39 -2.58 -12.16 17.42
C ARG A 39 -3.59 -11.58 16.44
N ARG A 40 -3.27 -10.50 15.78
CA ARG A 40 -4.11 -9.96 14.70
C ARG A 40 -3.59 -10.45 13.36
N LEU A 41 -4.49 -11.02 12.59
CA LEU A 41 -4.21 -11.36 11.21
C LEU A 41 -4.75 -10.23 10.31
N ILE A 42 -3.83 -9.54 9.65
CA ILE A 42 -4.13 -8.42 8.77
C ILE A 42 -3.96 -8.88 7.34
N ILE A 43 -4.93 -8.60 6.49
CA ILE A 43 -4.84 -8.85 5.05
C ILE A 43 -4.99 -7.57 4.25
N ARG A 44 -4.30 -7.51 3.12
CA ARG A 44 -4.39 -6.43 2.13
C ARG A 44 -4.36 -7.03 0.73
N ASN A 45 -5.39 -6.81 -0.08
CA ASN A 45 -5.43 -7.34 -1.43
C ASN A 45 -6.23 -6.50 -2.44
N THR A 46 -6.78 -5.36 -2.03
CA THR A 46 -7.67 -4.62 -2.92
C THR A 46 -7.13 -3.23 -3.20
N TYR A 47 -6.95 -2.92 -4.48
CA TYR A 47 -6.61 -1.60 -4.98
C TYR A 47 -7.80 -0.98 -5.70
N LYS A 48 -8.06 0.29 -5.44
CA LYS A 48 -9.09 1.07 -6.14
C LYS A 48 -8.48 2.39 -6.60
N HIS A 49 -8.79 2.80 -7.81
CA HIS A 49 -8.40 4.12 -8.31
C HIS A 49 -9.25 5.20 -7.65
N VAL A 50 -8.60 6.21 -7.10
CA VAL A 50 -9.24 7.41 -6.53
C VAL A 50 -8.93 8.58 -7.45
N PRO A 51 -9.90 9.02 -8.28
CA PRO A 51 -9.65 10.01 -9.34
C PRO A 51 -9.45 11.44 -8.82
N LYS A 52 -9.89 11.75 -7.62
CA LYS A 52 -9.76 13.08 -7.02
C LYS A 52 -9.07 13.01 -5.67
N TYR A 53 -8.09 13.87 -5.48
CA TYR A 53 -7.41 14.03 -4.21
C TYR A 53 -8.42 14.38 -3.10
N GLY A 54 -8.29 13.75 -1.94
CA GLY A 54 -9.16 14.00 -0.79
C GLY A 54 -10.50 13.25 -0.78
N GLN A 55 -10.86 12.50 -1.82
CA GLN A 55 -12.02 11.63 -1.74
C GLN A 55 -11.69 10.40 -0.86
N SER A 56 -12.28 10.36 0.32
CA SER A 56 -12.28 9.13 1.12
C SER A 56 -13.15 8.05 0.47
N SER A 57 -12.84 6.79 0.74
CA SER A 57 -13.68 5.68 0.31
C SER A 57 -15.10 5.84 0.86
N SER A 58 -16.12 5.76 0.00
CA SER A 58 -17.52 5.75 0.44
C SER A 58 -17.83 4.49 1.26
N ASP A 59 -18.91 4.51 2.05
CA ASP A 59 -19.35 3.34 2.82
C ASP A 59 -19.66 2.15 1.91
N ALA A 60 -20.27 2.39 0.74
CA ALA A 60 -20.51 1.36 -0.26
C ALA A 60 -19.20 0.74 -0.79
N MET A 61 -18.16 1.55 -1.03
CA MET A 61 -16.83 1.06 -1.43
C MET A 61 -16.22 0.22 -0.31
N ARG A 62 -16.32 0.65 0.95
CA ARG A 62 -15.82 -0.11 2.11
C ARG A 62 -16.54 -1.45 2.26
N ALA A 63 -17.84 -1.50 2.07
CA ALA A 63 -18.64 -2.73 2.13
C ALA A 63 -18.21 -3.73 1.04
N SER A 64 -18.12 -3.28 -0.21
CA SER A 64 -17.65 -4.11 -1.33
C SER A 64 -16.25 -4.66 -1.09
N VAL A 65 -15.33 -3.83 -0.63
CA VAL A 65 -13.95 -4.25 -0.34
C VAL A 65 -13.88 -5.23 0.83
N ARG A 66 -14.72 -5.04 1.85
CA ARG A 66 -14.81 -5.99 2.97
C ARG A 66 -15.26 -7.37 2.49
N GLU A 67 -16.18 -7.43 1.54
CA GLU A 67 -16.60 -8.69 0.94
C GLU A 67 -15.47 -9.35 0.13
N ASP A 68 -14.76 -8.58 -0.70
CA ASP A 68 -13.61 -9.06 -1.46
C ASP A 68 -12.53 -9.62 -0.52
N HIS A 69 -12.20 -8.89 0.54
CA HIS A 69 -11.27 -9.36 1.58
C HIS A 69 -11.76 -10.64 2.25
N ARG A 70 -13.07 -10.73 2.52
CA ARG A 70 -13.64 -11.92 3.16
C ARG A 70 -13.50 -13.16 2.28
N LYS A 71 -13.79 -13.04 0.99
CA LYS A 71 -13.62 -14.12 0.01
C LYS A 71 -12.17 -14.59 -0.07
N ALA A 72 -11.24 -13.66 -0.22
CA ALA A 72 -9.80 -13.97 -0.29
C ALA A 72 -9.29 -14.58 1.03
N PHE A 73 -9.75 -14.07 2.17
CA PHE A 73 -9.40 -14.62 3.47
C PHE A 73 -9.87 -16.06 3.64
N MET A 74 -11.11 -16.36 3.32
CA MET A 74 -11.68 -17.71 3.44
C MET A 74 -11.02 -18.70 2.48
N ALA A 75 -10.65 -18.25 1.28
CA ALA A 75 -9.94 -19.10 0.31
C ALA A 75 -8.54 -19.47 0.81
N ARG A 76 -7.84 -18.55 1.48
CA ARG A 76 -6.46 -18.74 1.95
C ARG A 76 -6.39 -19.39 3.35
N PHE A 77 -7.35 -19.08 4.20
CA PHE A 77 -7.42 -19.52 5.58
C PHE A 77 -8.78 -20.19 5.88
N PRO A 78 -9.10 -21.33 5.24
CA PRO A 78 -10.40 -21.97 5.43
C PRO A 78 -10.69 -22.36 6.88
N GLN A 79 -9.67 -22.69 7.67
CA GLN A 79 -9.81 -23.02 9.09
C GLN A 79 -10.21 -21.79 9.94
N LEU A 80 -9.96 -20.59 9.44
CA LEU A 80 -10.32 -19.32 10.09
C LEU A 80 -11.58 -18.68 9.48
N ALA A 81 -12.35 -19.42 8.70
CA ALA A 81 -13.53 -18.90 8.01
C ALA A 81 -14.56 -18.25 8.94
N ASN A 82 -14.60 -18.58 10.20
CA ASN A 82 -15.51 -18.03 11.21
C ASN A 82 -14.95 -16.80 11.94
N VAL A 83 -13.66 -16.48 11.78
CA VAL A 83 -13.05 -15.31 12.43
C VAL A 83 -13.61 -14.03 11.80
N PRO A 84 -14.28 -13.18 12.57
CA PRO A 84 -14.85 -11.94 12.03
C PRO A 84 -13.77 -10.89 11.78
N PHE A 85 -13.94 -10.06 10.77
CA PHE A 85 -13.14 -8.85 10.64
C PHE A 85 -13.62 -7.78 11.60
N SER A 86 -12.78 -7.41 12.57
CA SER A 86 -13.06 -6.33 13.50
C SER A 86 -12.99 -4.96 12.81
N HIS A 87 -12.07 -4.78 11.87
CA HIS A 87 -11.85 -3.53 11.16
C HIS A 87 -11.61 -3.77 9.67
N THR A 88 -12.05 -2.80 8.86
CA THR A 88 -11.70 -2.69 7.44
C THR A 88 -11.38 -1.23 7.17
N TRP A 89 -10.21 -0.94 6.62
CA TRP A 89 -9.74 0.42 6.37
C TRP A 89 -8.96 0.53 5.08
N GLY A 90 -8.68 1.74 4.64
CA GLY A 90 -7.82 2.02 3.50
C GLY A 90 -7.17 3.38 3.64
N GLY A 91 -6.07 3.55 2.96
CA GLY A 91 -5.37 4.81 2.77
C GLY A 91 -5.24 5.13 1.28
N VAL A 92 -4.98 6.38 0.97
CA VAL A 92 -4.62 6.83 -0.37
C VAL A 92 -3.12 7.04 -0.40
N TYR A 93 -2.48 6.56 -1.45
CA TYR A 93 -1.06 6.79 -1.69
C TYR A 93 -0.83 7.10 -3.17
N ALA A 94 0.28 7.76 -3.46
CA ALA A 94 0.62 8.20 -4.80
C ALA A 94 1.60 7.23 -5.47
N ILE A 95 1.20 6.71 -6.64
CA ILE A 95 2.09 5.96 -7.53
C ILE A 95 2.38 6.84 -8.74
N SER A 96 3.65 7.09 -9.03
CA SER A 96 4.06 7.72 -10.27
C SER A 96 4.02 6.71 -11.42
N ARG A 97 3.75 7.19 -12.64
CA ARG A 97 3.64 6.32 -13.82
C ARG A 97 4.94 5.55 -14.11
N ASN A 98 6.08 6.15 -13.84
CA ASN A 98 7.42 5.57 -14.02
C ASN A 98 8.01 4.98 -12.73
N PHE A 99 7.23 4.85 -11.67
CA PHE A 99 7.66 4.38 -10.34
C PHE A 99 8.83 5.16 -9.73
N THR A 100 9.05 6.40 -10.18
CA THR A 100 10.10 7.27 -9.65
C THR A 100 9.57 8.06 -8.46
N ASN A 101 10.31 8.05 -7.36
CA ASN A 101 10.08 8.92 -6.21
C ASN A 101 10.63 10.31 -6.51
N PHE A 102 9.93 11.35 -6.08
CA PHE A 102 10.43 12.72 -6.12
C PHE A 102 11.04 13.10 -4.77
N PHE A 103 12.21 13.73 -4.81
CA PHE A 103 12.86 14.32 -3.66
C PHE A 103 13.69 15.52 -4.12
N GLY A 104 13.45 16.70 -3.57
CA GLY A 104 14.21 17.90 -3.92
C GLY A 104 13.43 19.20 -3.77
N GLU A 105 13.97 20.24 -4.32
CA GLU A 105 13.32 21.54 -4.43
C GLU A 105 12.34 21.53 -5.60
N LEU A 106 11.07 21.83 -5.32
CA LEU A 106 9.99 21.87 -6.30
C LEU A 106 9.89 23.26 -6.92
N GLU A 107 9.98 24.28 -6.08
CA GLU A 107 10.04 25.70 -6.44
C GLU A 107 10.99 26.38 -5.44
N GLN A 108 11.44 27.60 -5.74
CA GLN A 108 12.37 28.31 -4.88
C GLN A 108 11.92 28.35 -3.42
N GLY A 109 12.69 27.72 -2.53
CA GLY A 109 12.40 27.62 -1.10
C GLY A 109 11.33 26.57 -0.72
N ILE A 110 10.78 25.82 -1.70
CA ILE A 110 9.79 24.76 -1.44
C ILE A 110 10.43 23.40 -1.70
N HIS A 111 10.75 22.71 -0.62
CA HIS A 111 11.30 21.37 -0.67
C HIS A 111 10.21 20.33 -0.48
N ALA A 112 10.23 19.25 -1.27
CA ALA A 112 9.20 18.24 -1.26
C ALA A 112 9.75 16.82 -1.45
N SER A 113 9.05 15.86 -0.86
CA SER A 113 9.16 14.44 -1.16
C SER A 113 7.78 13.91 -1.52
N ALA A 114 7.67 13.18 -2.62
CA ALA A 114 6.40 12.71 -3.14
C ALA A 114 6.53 11.36 -3.86
N CYS A 115 5.38 10.76 -4.19
CA CYS A 115 5.30 9.49 -4.92
C CYS A 115 6.01 8.36 -4.18
N ASP A 116 5.50 8.00 -3.00
CA ASP A 116 6.05 6.92 -2.16
C ASP A 116 5.97 5.53 -2.80
N ASN A 117 5.20 5.38 -3.88
CA ASN A 117 5.06 4.15 -4.66
C ASN A 117 4.72 2.90 -3.82
N GLY A 118 4.07 3.10 -2.66
CA GLY A 118 3.63 2.04 -1.75
C GLY A 118 4.63 1.67 -0.65
N VAL A 119 5.76 2.34 -0.53
CA VAL A 119 6.75 2.16 0.56
C VAL A 119 6.78 3.34 1.53
N GLY A 120 5.64 3.99 1.72
CA GLY A 120 5.49 5.28 2.38
C GLY A 120 6.10 5.40 3.77
N ALA A 121 6.07 4.36 4.59
CA ALA A 121 6.62 4.42 5.95
C ALA A 121 8.15 4.62 5.93
N ALA A 122 8.88 3.76 5.22
CA ALA A 122 10.33 3.86 5.12
C ALA A 122 10.75 5.11 4.33
N TRP A 123 10.11 5.34 3.18
CA TRP A 123 10.38 6.50 2.34
C TRP A 123 10.12 7.82 3.09
N GLY A 124 8.96 7.96 3.74
CA GLY A 124 8.59 9.17 4.46
C GLY A 124 9.51 9.49 5.63
N THR A 125 9.98 8.47 6.35
CA THR A 125 10.93 8.66 7.47
C THR A 125 12.27 9.18 6.96
N ILE A 126 12.85 8.51 5.98
CA ILE A 126 14.18 8.87 5.46
C ILE A 126 14.12 10.21 4.72
N SER A 127 13.18 10.36 3.80
CA SER A 127 13.08 11.58 3.00
C SER A 127 12.68 12.80 3.85
N GLY A 128 11.84 12.62 4.88
CA GLY A 128 11.48 13.71 5.78
C GLY A 128 12.70 14.26 6.55
N THR A 129 13.57 13.38 7.04
CA THR A 129 14.83 13.79 7.69
C THR A 129 15.74 14.52 6.70
N LEU A 130 15.95 13.93 5.52
CA LEU A 130 16.85 14.50 4.52
C LEU A 130 16.30 15.78 3.85
N LEU A 131 14.97 16.00 3.85
CA LEU A 131 14.39 17.28 3.42
C LEU A 131 14.77 18.42 4.38
N ALA A 132 14.84 18.16 5.66
CA ALA A 132 15.30 19.16 6.62
C ALA A 132 16.79 19.51 6.38
N ASP A 133 17.62 18.50 6.12
CA ASP A 133 19.04 18.70 5.76
C ASP A 133 19.17 19.51 4.47
N LEU A 134 18.38 19.17 3.44
CA LEU A 134 18.37 19.91 2.19
C LEU A 134 17.96 21.37 2.38
N ALA A 135 16.93 21.63 3.18
CA ALA A 135 16.42 22.97 3.42
C ALA A 135 17.43 23.91 4.14
N VAL A 136 18.30 23.34 4.96
CA VAL A 136 19.38 24.13 5.63
C VAL A 136 20.71 24.11 4.88
N GLY A 137 20.74 23.52 3.68
CA GLY A 137 21.94 23.46 2.85
C GLY A 137 23.02 22.53 3.38
N ALA A 138 22.66 21.49 4.15
CA ALA A 138 23.59 20.50 4.63
C ALA A 138 24.19 19.71 3.45
N ASP A 139 25.46 19.29 3.60
CA ASP A 139 26.14 18.38 2.67
C ASP A 139 26.43 17.05 3.38
N SER A 140 25.66 16.01 3.03
CA SER A 140 25.83 14.66 3.57
C SER A 140 25.84 13.61 2.45
N GLN A 141 26.46 12.47 2.72
CA GLN A 141 26.47 11.35 1.78
C GLN A 141 25.04 10.83 1.55
N GLN A 142 24.24 10.76 2.61
CA GLN A 142 22.84 10.30 2.55
C GLN A 142 21.98 11.21 1.65
N LEU A 143 22.25 12.52 1.68
CA LEU A 143 21.55 13.47 0.81
C LEU A 143 21.93 13.24 -0.67
N ARG A 144 23.21 13.02 -0.96
CA ARG A 144 23.66 12.68 -2.31
C ARG A 144 23.09 11.33 -2.78
N ASP A 145 23.03 10.35 -1.90
CA ASP A 145 22.49 9.02 -2.22
C ASP A 145 21.02 9.09 -2.58
N ILE A 146 20.17 9.75 -1.77
CA ILE A 146 18.75 9.88 -2.08
C ILE A 146 18.52 10.65 -3.38
N GLN A 147 19.28 11.71 -3.62
CA GLN A 147 19.18 12.49 -4.86
C GLN A 147 19.61 11.66 -6.10
N SER A 148 20.54 10.73 -5.95
CA SER A 148 20.99 9.88 -7.06
C SER A 148 19.96 8.84 -7.50
N VAL A 149 19.06 8.42 -6.61
CA VAL A 149 18.04 7.37 -6.86
C VAL A 149 16.63 7.93 -7.09
N THR A 150 16.46 9.24 -6.97
CA THR A 150 15.19 9.93 -7.18
C THR A 150 15.20 10.74 -8.48
N GLY A 151 14.05 11.19 -8.90
CA GLY A 151 13.94 11.97 -10.13
C GLY A 151 12.54 12.56 -10.32
N MET A 152 12.27 13.05 -11.52
CA MET A 152 10.95 13.59 -11.84
C MET A 152 9.95 12.49 -12.19
N PRO A 153 8.81 12.43 -11.51
CA PRO A 153 7.69 11.60 -11.92
C PRO A 153 7.19 11.97 -13.32
N SER A 154 6.88 10.96 -14.13
CA SER A 154 6.33 11.19 -15.48
C SER A 154 4.97 11.85 -15.40
N LEU A 155 4.71 12.79 -16.29
CA LEU A 155 3.40 13.40 -16.43
C LEU A 155 2.34 12.36 -16.76
N ASN A 156 1.20 12.48 -16.10
CA ASN A 156 0.04 11.65 -16.38
C ASN A 156 -0.74 12.21 -17.58
N PRO A 157 -1.37 11.35 -18.40
CA PRO A 157 -2.30 11.82 -19.40
C PRO A 157 -3.52 12.46 -18.71
N PRO A 158 -4.23 13.39 -19.39
CA PRO A 158 -5.43 14.00 -18.84
C PRO A 158 -6.57 12.98 -18.68
N GLU A 159 -7.53 13.28 -17.81
CA GLU A 159 -8.80 12.54 -17.76
C GLU A 159 -9.58 12.72 -19.10
N PRO A 160 -10.29 11.69 -19.55
CA PRO A 160 -10.57 10.40 -18.92
C PRO A 160 -9.51 9.31 -19.17
N PHE A 161 -8.47 9.58 -19.93
CA PHE A 161 -7.47 8.58 -20.34
C PHE A 161 -6.69 8.01 -19.15
N LEU A 162 -6.36 8.85 -18.18
CA LEU A 162 -5.70 8.42 -16.96
C LEU A 162 -6.56 7.39 -16.21
N GLY A 163 -7.81 7.71 -15.93
CA GLY A 163 -8.72 6.85 -15.21
C GLY A 163 -8.99 5.53 -15.91
N LEU A 164 -9.13 5.53 -17.24
CA LEU A 164 -9.28 4.32 -18.04
C LEU A 164 -8.02 3.44 -17.96
N GLY A 165 -6.86 4.03 -18.17
CA GLY A 165 -5.57 3.32 -18.14
C GLY A 165 -5.28 2.70 -16.78
N VAL A 166 -5.47 3.44 -15.69
CA VAL A 166 -5.25 2.94 -14.33
C VAL A 166 -6.22 1.80 -13.98
N ARG A 167 -7.52 1.95 -14.29
CA ARG A 167 -8.51 0.89 -14.04
C ARG A 167 -8.21 -0.38 -14.83
N SER A 168 -7.80 -0.24 -16.10
CA SER A 168 -7.42 -1.38 -16.94
C SER A 168 -6.19 -2.08 -16.38
N ARG A 169 -5.18 -1.33 -15.94
CA ARG A 169 -3.98 -1.89 -15.31
C ARG A 169 -4.28 -2.62 -14.00
N ILE A 170 -5.14 -2.04 -13.14
CA ILE A 170 -5.58 -2.70 -11.91
C ILE A 170 -6.33 -4.00 -12.21
N ARG A 171 -7.23 -4.00 -13.21
CA ARG A 171 -7.95 -5.22 -13.61
C ARG A 171 -7.02 -6.29 -14.15
N LEU A 172 -6.07 -5.92 -14.98
CA LEU A 172 -5.07 -6.85 -15.53
C LEU A 172 -4.19 -7.44 -14.42
N ALA A 173 -3.72 -6.60 -13.50
CA ALA A 173 -2.94 -7.06 -12.35
C ALA A 173 -3.75 -8.03 -11.47
N ALA A 174 -5.02 -7.70 -11.15
CA ALA A 174 -5.89 -8.59 -10.40
C ALA A 174 -6.16 -9.92 -11.13
N TRP A 175 -6.28 -9.88 -12.47
CA TRP A 175 -6.44 -11.10 -13.26
C TRP A 175 -5.18 -11.97 -13.25
N ASN A 176 -4.00 -11.38 -13.37
CA ASN A 176 -2.73 -12.10 -13.30
C ASN A 176 -2.50 -12.72 -11.91
N SER A 177 -2.87 -11.98 -10.85
CA SER A 177 -2.69 -12.42 -9.46
C SER A 177 -3.82 -13.29 -8.91
N ARG A 178 -4.74 -13.74 -9.76
CA ARG A 178 -5.95 -14.48 -9.30
C ARG A 178 -5.66 -15.75 -8.50
N SER A 179 -4.48 -16.34 -8.64
CA SER A 179 -4.02 -17.49 -7.85
C SER A 179 -3.48 -17.11 -6.47
N GLU A 180 -3.24 -15.81 -6.24
CA GLU A 180 -2.71 -15.25 -5.00
C GLU A 180 -3.74 -14.41 -4.22
N LEU A 181 -4.96 -14.28 -4.77
CA LEU A 181 -6.08 -13.56 -4.15
C LEU A 181 -6.85 -14.43 -3.16
#